data_fccba7d311e51536e13d153503647ce4
#
_entry.id   fccba7d311e51536e13d153503647ce4
#
_cell.length_a   1.000
_cell.length_b   1.000
_cell.length_c   1.000
_cell.angle_alpha   90.00
_cell.angle_beta   90.00
_cell.angle_gamma   90.00
#
_symmetry.space_group_name_H-M   'P 1'
#
loop_
_entity.id
_entity.type
_entity.pdbx_description
1 polymer ?
#
loop_
_entity_poly.entity_id
_entity_poly.type
_entity_poly.pdbx_seq_one_letter_code
_entity_poly.pdbx_strand_id
1 'polypeptide(L)'
;MLDSPDQTALRAAFDALLKPLARLALSRGLPYTAMDELLRAALVNEAILLNANTPAHGMVSRVSTATGLNRREVGRLLAAAAGDGGAAAQRWISGELCARWMTDP
;
A
#
# COMPACT_ATOMS: atom_id res chain seq x y z
N MET A 1 -8.50 21.95 -11.28
CA MET A 1 -9.23 20.74 -11.00
C MET A 1 -10.00 20.85 -9.71
N LEU A 2 -11.22 20.54 -9.78
CA LEU A 2 -12.12 20.70 -8.64
C LEU A 2 -12.26 19.40 -7.87
N ASP A 3 -12.21 19.53 -6.57
CA ASP A 3 -12.45 18.38 -5.71
C ASP A 3 -13.94 18.16 -5.61
N SER A 4 -14.35 16.91 -5.78
CA SER A 4 -15.72 16.55 -5.54
C SER A 4 -15.98 16.52 -4.03
N PRO A 5 -17.25 16.54 -3.59
CA PRO A 5 -17.55 16.38 -2.18
C PRO A 5 -16.97 15.08 -1.61
N ASP A 6 -16.93 14.04 -2.42
CA ASP A 6 -16.33 12.77 -1.99
C ASP A 6 -14.83 12.92 -1.73
N GLN A 7 -14.15 13.68 -2.59
CA GLN A 7 -12.74 13.94 -2.41
C GLN A 7 -12.47 14.74 -1.15
N THR A 8 -13.31 15.73 -0.89
CA THR A 8 -13.17 16.54 0.31
C THR A 8 -13.36 15.71 1.57
N ALA A 9 -14.38 14.86 1.58
CA ALA A 9 -14.64 13.98 2.72
C ALA A 9 -13.50 12.99 2.91
N LEU A 10 -12.97 12.44 1.81
CA LEU A 10 -11.87 11.51 1.86
C LEU A 10 -10.62 12.15 2.44
N ARG A 11 -10.32 13.37 2.01
CA ARG A 11 -9.15 14.09 2.54
C ARG A 11 -9.29 14.36 4.03
N ALA A 12 -10.50 14.71 4.46
CA ALA A 12 -10.75 14.94 5.87
C ALA A 12 -10.54 13.66 6.69
N ALA A 13 -10.99 12.53 6.15
CA ALA A 13 -10.80 11.24 6.80
C ALA A 13 -9.33 10.89 6.91
N PHE A 14 -8.58 11.08 5.82
CA PHE A 14 -7.14 10.83 5.84
C PHE A 14 -6.43 11.74 6.84
N ASP A 15 -6.80 13.01 6.86
CA ASP A 15 -6.20 13.93 7.82
C ASP A 15 -6.44 13.48 9.25
N ALA A 16 -7.65 13.02 9.53
CA ALA A 16 -8.01 12.55 10.85
C ALA A 16 -7.21 11.30 11.24
N LEU A 17 -6.95 10.42 10.29
CA LEU A 17 -6.18 9.21 10.53
C LEU A 17 -4.69 9.49 10.63
N LEU A 18 -4.20 10.45 9.85
CA LEU A 18 -2.79 10.74 9.83
C LEU A 18 -2.29 11.37 11.13
N LYS A 19 -3.13 12.13 11.81
CA LYS A 19 -2.72 12.79 13.03
C LYS A 19 -2.28 11.82 14.12
N PRO A 20 -3.09 10.79 14.47
CA PRO A 20 -2.63 9.80 15.46
C PRO A 20 -1.43 9.00 14.95
N LEU A 21 -1.36 8.74 13.65
CA LEU A 21 -0.21 8.04 13.09
C LEU A 21 1.06 8.87 13.24
N ALA A 22 0.97 10.17 12.96
CA ALA A 22 2.10 11.06 13.12
C ALA A 22 2.53 11.13 14.58
N ARG A 23 1.57 11.19 15.48
CA ARG A 23 1.85 11.23 16.90
C ARG A 23 2.59 9.98 17.35
N LEU A 24 2.14 8.84 16.89
CA LEU A 24 2.78 7.56 17.20
C LEU A 24 4.20 7.52 16.65
N ALA A 25 4.38 7.96 15.41
CA ALA A 25 5.69 7.95 14.78
C ALA A 25 6.67 8.84 15.55
N LEU A 26 6.22 10.02 15.92
CA LEU A 26 7.09 10.95 16.65
C LEU A 26 7.45 10.41 18.03
N SER A 27 6.49 9.78 18.69
CA SER A 27 6.74 9.26 20.03
C SER A 27 7.67 8.05 20.02
N ARG A 28 7.76 7.34 18.90
CA ARG A 28 8.61 6.16 18.80
C ARG A 28 9.86 6.41 17.97
N GLY A 29 10.06 7.63 17.52
CA GLY A 29 11.25 7.96 16.74
C GLY A 29 11.27 7.44 15.33
N LEU A 30 10.11 7.20 14.73
CA LEU A 30 10.03 6.77 13.34
C LEU A 30 10.15 7.98 12.43
N PRO A 31 11.20 8.09 11.60
CA PRO A 31 11.39 9.26 10.77
C PRO A 31 10.45 9.28 9.56
N TYR A 32 10.30 10.45 8.98
CA TYR A 32 9.44 10.62 7.81
C TYR A 32 9.81 9.66 6.68
N THR A 33 11.10 9.46 6.45
CA THR A 33 11.53 8.59 5.35
C THR A 33 11.04 7.16 5.54
N ALA A 34 11.01 6.69 6.78
CA ALA A 34 10.48 5.36 7.07
C ALA A 34 8.96 5.33 6.89
N MET A 35 8.27 6.37 7.34
CA MET A 35 6.83 6.46 7.15
C MET A 35 6.48 6.47 5.67
N ASP A 36 7.22 7.23 4.89
CA ASP A 36 7.01 7.34 3.46
C ASP A 36 7.19 5.98 2.78
N GLU A 37 8.23 5.27 3.15
CA GLU A 37 8.48 3.95 2.57
C GLU A 37 7.37 2.96 2.94
N LEU A 38 6.94 2.98 4.19
CA LEU A 38 5.86 2.12 4.62
C LEU A 38 4.55 2.42 3.90
N LEU A 39 4.28 3.70 3.68
CA LEU A 39 3.06 4.09 2.98
C LEU A 39 3.11 3.64 1.52
N ARG A 40 4.25 3.82 0.86
CA ARG A 40 4.40 3.37 -0.52
C ARG A 40 4.20 1.87 -0.64
N ALA A 41 4.81 1.12 0.27
CA ALA A 41 4.69 -0.32 0.27
C ALA A 41 3.23 -0.74 0.49
N ALA A 42 2.55 -0.08 1.41
CA ALA A 42 1.15 -0.38 1.68
C ALA A 42 0.28 -0.09 0.46
N LEU A 43 0.53 1.03 -0.21
CA LEU A 43 -0.22 1.38 -1.40
C LEU A 43 -0.03 0.34 -2.50
N VAL A 44 1.21 -0.09 -2.70
CA VAL A 44 1.50 -1.09 -3.72
C VAL A 44 0.85 -2.42 -3.38
N ASN A 45 0.95 -2.84 -2.13
CA ASN A 45 0.36 -4.11 -1.71
C ASN A 45 -1.16 -4.11 -1.89
N GLU A 46 -1.81 -3.02 -1.50
CA GLU A 46 -3.26 -2.94 -1.66
C GLU A 46 -3.66 -2.87 -3.12
N ALA A 47 -2.88 -2.16 -3.93
CA ALA A 47 -3.16 -2.08 -5.36
C ALA A 47 -3.02 -3.44 -6.04
N ILE A 48 -2.05 -4.24 -5.60
CA ILE A 48 -1.89 -5.59 -6.13
C ILE A 48 -3.12 -6.42 -5.83
N LEU A 49 -3.64 -6.34 -4.61
CA LEU A 49 -4.84 -7.07 -4.24
C LEU A 49 -6.04 -6.66 -5.07
N LEU A 50 -6.17 -5.37 -5.33
CA LEU A 50 -7.27 -4.86 -6.14
C LEU A 50 -7.16 -5.28 -7.61
N ASN A 51 -5.96 -5.62 -8.06
CA ASN A 51 -5.71 -6.01 -9.44
C ASN A 51 -5.22 -7.45 -9.54
N ALA A 52 -5.75 -8.31 -8.70
CA ALA A 52 -5.27 -9.68 -8.60
C ALA A 52 -5.39 -10.47 -9.90
N ASN A 53 -6.34 -10.08 -10.76
CA ASN A 53 -6.55 -10.77 -12.02
C ASN A 53 -5.70 -10.23 -13.17
N THR A 54 -4.88 -9.22 -12.90
CA THR A 54 -4.05 -8.62 -13.93
C THR A 54 -2.83 -9.50 -14.19
N PRO A 55 -2.51 -9.78 -15.46
CA PRO A 55 -1.28 -10.51 -15.77
C PRO A 55 -0.04 -9.79 -15.25
N ALA A 56 0.99 -10.55 -14.95
CA ALA A 56 2.21 -10.00 -14.36
C ALA A 56 2.79 -8.87 -15.21
N HIS A 57 2.76 -9.02 -16.52
CA HIS A 57 3.35 -8.02 -17.40
C HIS A 57 2.61 -6.68 -17.38
N GLY A 58 1.36 -6.67 -16.93
CA GLY A 58 0.60 -5.43 -16.83
C GLY A 58 0.51 -4.88 -15.43
N MET A 59 1.05 -5.58 -14.45
CA MET A 59 0.88 -5.23 -13.05
C MET A 59 1.53 -3.89 -12.72
N VAL A 60 2.75 -3.66 -13.20
CA VAL A 60 3.46 -2.41 -12.90
C VAL A 60 2.65 -1.21 -13.38
N SER A 61 2.14 -1.27 -14.61
CA SER A 61 1.33 -0.18 -15.15
C SER A 61 0.06 0.05 -14.34
N ARG A 62 -0.62 -1.04 -13.99
CA ARG A 62 -1.85 -0.93 -13.22
C ARG A 62 -1.61 -0.34 -11.84
N VAL A 63 -0.60 -0.85 -11.15
CA VAL A 63 -0.27 -0.37 -9.83
C VAL A 63 0.19 1.09 -9.88
N SER A 64 1.00 1.44 -10.87
CA SER A 64 1.45 2.81 -11.05
C SER A 64 0.26 3.75 -11.22
N THR A 65 -0.69 3.38 -12.07
CA THR A 65 -1.87 4.19 -12.31
C THR A 65 -2.72 4.32 -11.05
N ALA A 66 -2.91 3.23 -10.34
CA ALA A 66 -3.78 3.20 -9.17
C ALA A 66 -3.19 3.98 -7.99
N THR A 67 -1.88 3.89 -7.81
CA THR A 67 -1.24 4.50 -6.64
C THR A 67 -0.73 5.90 -6.87
N GLY A 68 -0.52 6.26 -8.14
CA GLY A 68 0.12 7.54 -8.45
C GLY A 68 1.63 7.51 -8.36
N LEU A 69 2.22 6.37 -8.05
CA LEU A 69 3.67 6.21 -8.04
C LEU A 69 4.18 5.96 -9.45
N ASN A 70 5.41 6.39 -9.73
CA ASN A 70 5.95 6.14 -11.06
C ASN A 70 6.33 4.67 -11.22
N ARG A 71 6.49 4.23 -12.47
CA ARG A 71 6.73 2.82 -12.76
C ARG A 71 8.02 2.31 -12.14
N ARG A 72 9.04 3.14 -12.10
CA ARG A 72 10.32 2.73 -11.52
C ARG A 72 10.16 2.42 -10.05
N GLU A 73 9.44 3.26 -9.34
CA GLU A 73 9.23 3.06 -7.91
C GLU A 73 8.38 1.82 -7.66
N VAL A 74 7.33 1.63 -8.46
CA VAL A 74 6.51 0.43 -8.35
C VAL A 74 7.34 -0.81 -8.59
N GLY A 75 8.18 -0.78 -9.63
CA GLY A 75 9.05 -1.91 -9.93
C GLY A 75 10.01 -2.21 -8.79
N ARG A 76 10.58 -1.18 -8.19
CA ARG A 76 11.47 -1.35 -7.05
C ARG A 76 10.76 -2.00 -5.88
N LEU A 77 9.56 -1.54 -5.57
CA LEU A 77 8.79 -2.07 -4.44
C LEU A 77 8.36 -3.51 -4.68
N LEU A 78 7.95 -3.81 -5.91
CA LEU A 78 7.58 -5.18 -6.25
C LEU A 78 8.78 -6.12 -6.18
N ALA A 79 9.93 -5.66 -6.67
CA ALA A 79 11.15 -6.46 -6.63
C ALA A 79 11.61 -6.68 -5.19
N ALA A 80 11.52 -5.66 -4.36
CA ALA A 80 11.89 -5.76 -2.96
C ALA A 80 11.00 -6.78 -2.24
N ALA A 81 9.71 -6.73 -2.50
CA ALA A 81 8.78 -7.68 -1.90
C ALA A 81 9.07 -9.10 -2.34
N ALA A 82 9.40 -9.27 -3.63
CA ALA A 82 9.67 -10.60 -4.16
C ALA A 82 11.02 -11.13 -3.69
N GLY A 83 12.02 -10.26 -3.60
CA GLY A 83 13.36 -10.70 -3.23
C GLY A 83 13.59 -10.79 -1.74
N ASP A 84 12.99 -9.88 -1.00
CA ASP A 84 13.26 -9.77 0.43
C ASP A 84 12.08 -10.27 1.24
N GLY A 85 11.92 -11.54 1.31
CA GLY A 85 10.77 -12.10 1.99
C GLY A 85 9.63 -12.30 1.02
N GLY A 86 9.96 -12.56 -0.22
CA GLY A 86 8.94 -12.77 -1.24
C GLY A 86 7.97 -13.87 -0.85
N ALA A 87 8.46 -14.92 -0.23
CA ALA A 87 7.60 -16.01 0.21
C ALA A 87 6.63 -15.53 1.27
N ALA A 88 7.11 -14.74 2.22
CA ALA A 88 6.25 -14.22 3.28
C ALA A 88 5.25 -13.22 2.72
N ALA A 89 5.70 -12.34 1.85
CA ALA A 89 4.81 -11.36 1.23
C ALA A 89 3.75 -12.06 0.39
N GLN A 90 4.17 -13.08 -0.35
CA GLN A 90 3.27 -13.84 -1.19
C GLN A 90 2.19 -14.52 -0.35
N ARG A 91 2.59 -15.15 0.74
CA ARG A 91 1.63 -15.80 1.62
C ARG A 91 0.67 -14.79 2.21
N TRP A 92 1.19 -13.65 2.61
CA TRP A 92 0.38 -12.61 3.24
C TRP A 92 -0.67 -12.11 2.27
N ILE A 93 -0.29 -11.92 1.01
CA ILE A 93 -1.19 -11.39 0.00
C ILE A 93 -2.19 -12.42 -0.47
N SER A 94 -1.72 -13.61 -0.80
CA SER A 94 -2.57 -14.56 -1.53
C SER A 94 -3.15 -15.67 -0.68
N GLY A 95 -2.54 -16.00 0.44
CA GLY A 95 -3.00 -17.13 1.22
C GLY A 95 -3.29 -16.78 2.66
N GLU A 96 -2.29 -16.31 3.34
CA GLU A 96 -2.38 -16.11 4.78
C GLU A 96 -3.41 -15.06 5.16
N LEU A 97 -3.46 -14.00 4.39
CA LEU A 97 -4.45 -12.96 4.65
C LEU A 97 -5.86 -13.49 4.48
N CYS A 98 -6.09 -14.23 3.41
CA CYS A 98 -7.40 -14.82 3.18
C CYS A 98 -7.76 -15.82 4.26
N ALA A 99 -6.82 -16.66 4.63
CA ALA A 99 -7.05 -17.65 5.67
C ALA A 99 -7.40 -16.97 6.98
N ARG A 100 -6.72 -15.89 7.28
CA ARG A 100 -6.96 -15.15 8.50
C ARG A 100 -8.36 -14.55 8.52
N TRP A 101 -8.77 -14.00 7.40
CA TRP A 101 -10.11 -13.44 7.29
C TRP A 101 -11.20 -14.48 7.47
N MET A 102 -10.94 -15.70 7.06
CA MET A 102 -11.94 -16.75 7.11
C MET A 102 -11.96 -17.50 8.43
N THR A 103 -10.82 -17.62 9.08
CA THR A 103 -10.73 -18.41 10.30
C THR A 103 -10.71 -17.58 11.56
N ASP A 104 -10.39 -16.31 11.44
CA ASP A 104 -10.29 -15.41 12.59
C ASP A 104 -11.54 -14.54 12.63
N PRO A 105 -12.52 -14.87 13.46
CA PRO A 105 -13.79 -14.15 13.49
C PRO A 105 -13.66 -12.71 13.93
#